data_cc64ef5d86b84dbb96296ece9a832d57
#
_entry.id   cc64ef5d86b84dbb96296ece9a832d57
#
_cell.length_a   1.000
_cell.length_b   1.000
_cell.length_c   1.000
_cell.angle_alpha   90.00
_cell.angle_beta   90.00
_cell.angle_gamma   90.00
#
_symmetry.space_group_name_H-M   'P 1'
#
loop_
_entity.id
_entity.type
_entity.pdbx_description
1 polymer ?
#
loop_
_entity_poly.entity_id
_entity_poly.type
_entity_poly.pdbx_seq_one_letter_code
_entity_poly.pdbx_strand_id
1 'polypeptide(L)'
;MKRIAVIASMFFAVSIAAAQEAPEGLFIASKAPDFKATDQNGKEIRLKDLVKEGKVVLVFYRGYWCPYCNKELSRLQDSLQLIKDKGATLIAISPEKPENISKTVEKTKAEYSILYDEGLKIMKAYEVDFEVPENTITRYRNAGIDLEKSNGGNGKYLPVPAIYIIDKESTVIYRFFEPDYRKRPSVLEILKNL
;
A
#
# COMPACT_ATOMS: atom_id res chain seq x y z
N MET A 1 -65.84 16.75 29.30
CA MET A 1 -65.06 16.88 28.06
C MET A 1 -63.59 16.77 28.41
N LYS A 2 -62.99 15.59 28.21
CA LYS A 2 -61.54 15.33 28.51
C LYS A 2 -60.74 15.58 27.25
N ARG A 3 -59.81 16.54 27.25
CA ARG A 3 -58.88 16.82 26.17
C ARG A 3 -57.66 15.92 26.32
N ILE A 4 -57.47 15.00 25.42
CA ILE A 4 -56.24 14.15 25.33
C ILE A 4 -55.21 14.95 24.54
N ALA A 5 -54.13 15.33 25.18
CA ALA A 5 -52.96 15.93 24.51
C ALA A 5 -52.06 14.81 24.00
N VAL A 6 -51.94 14.72 22.65
CA VAL A 6 -50.99 13.81 21.99
C VAL A 6 -49.66 14.52 21.91
N ILE A 7 -48.69 14.03 22.66
CA ILE A 7 -47.29 14.48 22.60
C ILE A 7 -46.63 13.69 21.45
N ALA A 8 -46.37 14.33 20.36
CA ALA A 8 -45.60 13.77 19.25
C ALA A 8 -44.09 13.88 19.61
N SER A 9 -43.50 12.75 19.98
CA SER A 9 -42.04 12.65 20.17
C SER A 9 -41.35 12.61 18.83
N MET A 10 -40.67 13.70 18.48
CA MET A 10 -39.87 13.82 17.27
C MET A 10 -38.48 13.20 17.52
N PHE A 11 -38.30 11.97 17.06
CA PHE A 11 -36.98 11.33 17.06
C PHE A 11 -36.08 12.01 16.02
N PHE A 12 -35.11 12.79 16.51
CA PHE A 12 -34.05 13.35 15.67
C PHE A 12 -33.00 12.26 15.46
N ALA A 13 -33.01 11.62 14.30
CA ALA A 13 -31.94 10.71 13.89
C ALA A 13 -30.66 11.53 13.60
N VAL A 14 -29.73 11.55 14.52
CA VAL A 14 -28.38 12.11 14.30
C VAL A 14 -27.64 11.12 13.42
N SER A 15 -27.54 11.40 12.12
CA SER A 15 -26.62 10.68 11.22
C SER A 15 -25.20 11.11 11.59
N ILE A 16 -24.48 10.26 12.30
CA ILE A 16 -23.04 10.39 12.51
C ILE A 16 -22.40 10.00 11.16
N ALA A 17 -21.99 10.99 10.37
CA ALA A 17 -21.09 10.76 9.26
C ALA A 17 -19.76 10.29 9.87
N ALA A 18 -19.45 9.02 9.74
CA ALA A 18 -18.13 8.50 10.08
C ALA A 18 -17.12 9.18 9.12
N ALA A 19 -16.38 10.14 9.61
CA ALA A 19 -15.21 10.64 8.90
C ALA A 19 -14.26 9.44 8.76
N GLN A 20 -13.87 9.12 7.52
CA GLN A 20 -12.87 8.09 7.29
C GLN A 20 -11.57 8.59 7.92
N GLU A 21 -11.12 7.89 8.96
CA GLU A 21 -9.86 8.22 9.61
C GLU A 21 -8.71 8.11 8.60
N ALA A 22 -7.76 9.05 8.67
CA ALA A 22 -6.58 9.00 7.81
C ALA A 22 -5.79 7.73 8.15
N PRO A 23 -5.25 7.01 7.13
CA PRO A 23 -4.47 5.83 7.39
C PRO A 23 -3.23 6.16 8.22
N GLU A 24 -2.92 5.34 9.21
CA GLU A 24 -1.75 5.53 10.09
C GLU A 24 -0.63 4.54 9.79
N GLY A 25 -0.94 3.44 9.10
CA GLY A 25 -0.03 2.35 8.84
C GLY A 25 0.35 1.57 10.09
N LEU A 26 1.04 0.46 9.93
CA LEU A 26 1.51 -0.37 11.05
C LEU A 26 2.61 0.33 11.84
N PHE A 27 2.61 0.16 13.15
CA PHE A 27 3.65 0.67 14.04
C PHE A 27 4.82 -0.32 14.20
N ILE A 28 5.99 0.20 14.58
CA ILE A 28 7.14 -0.63 14.98
C ILE A 28 6.73 -1.49 16.19
N ALA A 29 7.21 -2.72 16.23
CA ALA A 29 6.88 -3.77 17.19
C ALA A 29 5.47 -4.40 17.03
N SER A 30 4.64 -3.94 16.09
CA SER A 30 3.40 -4.64 15.75
C SER A 30 3.65 -5.90 14.93
N LYS A 31 2.72 -6.86 14.96
CA LYS A 31 2.73 -8.02 14.09
C LYS A 31 2.29 -7.63 12.68
N ALA A 32 3.10 -7.97 11.68
CA ALA A 32 2.76 -7.82 10.29
C ALA A 32 1.66 -8.83 9.91
N PRO A 33 0.51 -8.38 9.38
CA PRO A 33 -0.53 -9.28 8.88
C PRO A 33 0.00 -10.20 7.77
N ASP A 34 -0.29 -11.51 7.87
CA ASP A 34 0.04 -12.45 6.80
C ASP A 34 -0.79 -12.14 5.55
N PHE A 35 -0.19 -12.33 4.40
CA PHE A 35 -0.87 -12.18 3.13
C PHE A 35 -0.45 -13.25 2.14
N LYS A 36 -1.27 -13.41 1.12
CA LYS A 36 -1.04 -14.27 -0.03
C LYS A 36 -1.49 -13.52 -1.28
N ALA A 37 -0.61 -13.35 -2.24
CA ALA A 37 -0.90 -12.69 -3.50
C ALA A 37 -0.02 -13.24 -4.63
N THR A 38 -0.37 -12.91 -5.87
CA THR A 38 0.35 -13.35 -7.07
C THR A 38 1.25 -12.23 -7.55
N ASP A 39 2.50 -12.53 -7.91
CA ASP A 39 3.43 -11.59 -8.50
C ASP A 39 3.25 -11.45 -10.02
N GLN A 40 4.02 -10.55 -10.64
CA GLN A 40 4.01 -10.28 -12.09
C GLN A 40 4.32 -11.50 -12.97
N ASN A 41 4.89 -12.57 -12.39
CA ASN A 41 5.25 -13.80 -13.10
C ASN A 41 4.22 -14.92 -12.87
N GLY A 42 3.12 -14.64 -12.16
CA GLY A 42 2.11 -15.63 -11.79
C GLY A 42 2.51 -16.50 -10.60
N LYS A 43 3.63 -16.19 -9.92
CA LYS A 43 4.07 -16.91 -8.73
C LYS A 43 3.27 -16.47 -7.52
N GLU A 44 2.76 -17.44 -6.75
CA GLU A 44 2.13 -17.18 -5.47
C GLU A 44 3.19 -16.85 -4.41
N ILE A 45 3.02 -15.72 -3.74
CA ILE A 45 3.90 -15.22 -2.68
C ILE A 45 3.09 -15.15 -1.39
N ARG A 46 3.66 -15.65 -0.30
CA ARG A 46 3.07 -15.57 1.03
C ARG A 46 4.07 -15.05 2.04
N LEU A 47 3.68 -14.02 2.82
CA LEU A 47 4.58 -13.39 3.78
C LEU A 47 5.16 -14.38 4.78
N LYS A 48 4.33 -15.24 5.37
CA LYS A 48 4.77 -16.21 6.39
C LYS A 48 5.81 -17.23 5.88
N ASP A 49 5.92 -17.43 4.57
CA ASP A 49 6.93 -18.31 4.00
C ASP A 49 8.23 -17.53 3.77
N LEU A 50 8.16 -16.27 3.35
CA LEU A 50 9.32 -15.39 3.18
C LEU A 50 10.04 -15.13 4.49
N VAL A 51 9.32 -14.85 5.58
CA VAL A 51 9.93 -14.53 6.88
C VAL A 51 10.68 -15.72 7.50
N LYS A 52 10.36 -16.96 7.12
CA LYS A 52 11.13 -18.14 7.54
C LYS A 52 12.56 -18.14 6.99
N GLU A 53 12.73 -17.58 5.78
CA GLU A 53 14.02 -17.54 5.10
C GLU A 53 14.86 -16.34 5.54
N GLY A 54 14.22 -15.19 5.81
CA GLY A 54 14.92 -13.97 6.17
C GLY A 54 14.00 -12.82 6.50
N LYS A 55 14.58 -11.62 6.64
CA LYS A 55 13.80 -10.38 6.74
C LYS A 55 13.09 -10.09 5.42
N VAL A 56 11.97 -9.38 5.48
CA VAL A 56 11.22 -8.93 4.30
C VAL A 56 11.17 -7.41 4.28
N VAL A 57 11.63 -6.81 3.19
CA VAL A 57 11.41 -5.39 2.88
C VAL A 57 10.15 -5.29 2.04
N LEU A 58 9.09 -4.75 2.61
CA LEU A 58 7.79 -4.61 1.96
C LEU A 58 7.53 -3.16 1.58
N VAL A 59 7.28 -2.89 0.29
CA VAL A 59 7.13 -1.55 -0.28
C VAL A 59 5.75 -1.36 -0.86
N PHE A 60 4.99 -0.40 -0.36
CA PHE A 60 3.70 0.01 -0.94
C PHE A 60 3.89 1.20 -1.88
N TYR A 61 3.47 1.06 -3.14
CA TYR A 61 3.59 2.11 -4.14
C TYR A 61 2.30 2.34 -4.93
N ARG A 62 2.17 3.54 -5.50
CA ARG A 62 0.91 4.05 -6.05
C ARG A 62 0.59 3.53 -7.45
N GLY A 63 1.61 3.36 -8.29
CA GLY A 63 1.41 2.88 -9.65
C GLY A 63 2.51 3.29 -10.65
N TYR A 64 2.50 2.66 -11.84
CA TYR A 64 3.45 2.88 -12.95
C TYR A 64 3.50 4.32 -13.45
N TRP A 65 2.42 5.06 -13.30
CA TRP A 65 2.27 6.46 -13.68
C TRP A 65 2.95 7.43 -12.71
N CYS A 66 3.35 6.96 -11.52
CA CYS A 66 3.94 7.79 -10.47
C CYS A 66 5.47 7.88 -10.63
N PRO A 67 6.04 9.04 -11.03
CA PRO A 67 7.48 9.15 -11.28
C PRO A 67 8.33 8.96 -10.02
N TYR A 68 7.85 9.39 -8.86
CA TYR A 68 8.54 9.20 -7.58
C TYR A 68 8.60 7.74 -7.18
N CYS A 69 7.52 6.98 -7.44
CA CYS A 69 7.48 5.54 -7.19
C CYS A 69 8.47 4.80 -8.10
N ASN A 70 8.46 5.10 -9.40
CA ASN A 70 9.37 4.46 -10.34
C ASN A 70 10.84 4.74 -9.98
N LYS A 71 11.17 5.99 -9.57
CA LYS A 71 12.51 6.35 -9.13
C LYS A 71 12.93 5.57 -7.88
N GLU A 72 12.03 5.38 -6.90
CA GLU A 72 12.29 4.58 -5.71
C GLU A 72 12.51 3.12 -6.05
N LEU A 73 11.58 2.53 -6.82
CA LEU A 73 11.66 1.13 -7.23
C LEU A 73 12.92 0.83 -8.05
N SER A 74 13.36 1.74 -8.92
CA SER A 74 14.64 1.62 -9.65
C SER A 74 15.84 1.63 -8.69
N ARG A 75 15.87 2.55 -7.71
CA ARG A 75 16.95 2.59 -6.70
C ARG A 75 17.02 1.32 -5.86
N LEU A 76 15.86 0.75 -5.54
CA LEU A 76 15.78 -0.53 -4.84
C LEU A 76 16.27 -1.67 -5.73
N GLN A 77 15.99 -1.63 -7.03
CA GLN A 77 16.55 -2.58 -8.00
C GLN A 77 18.07 -2.47 -8.09
N ASP A 78 18.61 -1.26 -8.20
CA ASP A 78 20.06 -1.03 -8.25
C ASP A 78 20.78 -1.54 -6.99
N SER A 79 20.05 -1.62 -5.87
CA SER A 79 20.57 -2.07 -4.57
C SER A 79 20.08 -3.46 -4.17
N LEU A 80 19.42 -4.18 -5.07
CA LEU A 80 18.78 -5.46 -4.77
C LEU A 80 19.79 -6.49 -4.23
N GLN A 81 20.99 -6.54 -4.79
CA GLN A 81 22.02 -7.47 -4.33
C GLN A 81 22.45 -7.14 -2.88
N LEU A 82 22.60 -5.86 -2.54
CA LEU A 82 22.94 -5.46 -1.16
C LEU A 82 21.85 -5.85 -0.15
N ILE A 83 20.58 -5.79 -0.56
CA ILE A 83 19.45 -6.24 0.27
C ILE A 83 19.51 -7.76 0.46
N LYS A 84 19.76 -8.51 -0.62
CA LYS A 84 19.92 -9.98 -0.58
C LYS A 84 21.13 -10.41 0.27
N ASP A 85 22.25 -9.72 0.18
CA ASP A 85 23.47 -10.00 0.97
C ASP A 85 23.24 -9.80 2.47
N LYS A 86 22.25 -8.98 2.84
CA LYS A 86 21.76 -8.82 4.22
C LYS A 86 20.77 -9.91 4.65
N GLY A 87 20.51 -10.91 3.81
CA GLY A 87 19.54 -11.97 4.06
C GLY A 87 18.08 -11.50 4.02
N ALA A 88 17.79 -10.47 3.24
CA ALA A 88 16.44 -9.94 3.12
C ALA A 88 15.85 -10.13 1.73
N THR A 89 14.53 -10.32 1.66
CA THR A 89 13.76 -10.37 0.43
C THR A 89 13.01 -9.06 0.23
N LEU A 90 13.08 -8.49 -0.98
CA LEU A 90 12.35 -7.29 -1.37
C LEU A 90 11.06 -7.66 -2.09
N ILE A 91 9.93 -7.10 -1.64
CA ILE A 91 8.60 -7.25 -2.23
C ILE A 91 7.98 -5.86 -2.39
N ALA A 92 7.39 -5.57 -3.56
CA ALA A 92 6.57 -4.38 -3.75
C ALA A 92 5.09 -4.76 -3.92
N ILE A 93 4.18 -3.88 -3.51
CA ILE A 93 2.73 -4.09 -3.56
C ILE A 93 2.06 -2.87 -4.19
N SER A 94 1.14 -3.11 -5.11
CA SER A 94 0.37 -2.07 -5.78
C SER A 94 -1.10 -2.46 -5.95
N PRO A 95 -2.03 -1.50 -5.93
CA PRO A 95 -3.42 -1.73 -6.29
C PRO A 95 -3.64 -1.91 -7.79
N GLU A 96 -2.63 -1.67 -8.63
CA GLU A 96 -2.74 -1.70 -10.08
C GLU A 96 -2.94 -3.11 -10.63
N LYS A 97 -3.68 -3.18 -11.75
CA LYS A 97 -3.84 -4.42 -12.50
C LYS A 97 -2.50 -5.00 -12.98
N PRO A 98 -2.42 -6.31 -13.20
CA PRO A 98 -1.19 -6.99 -13.64
C PRO A 98 -0.54 -6.36 -14.89
N GLU A 99 -1.35 -5.87 -15.85
CA GLU A 99 -0.83 -5.25 -17.08
C GLU A 99 -0.09 -3.94 -16.80
N ASN A 100 -0.47 -3.21 -15.75
CA ASN A 100 0.20 -1.98 -15.35
C ASN A 100 1.42 -2.27 -14.45
N ILE A 101 1.36 -3.33 -13.65
CA ILE A 101 2.54 -3.85 -12.94
C ILE A 101 3.64 -4.23 -13.95
N SER A 102 3.28 -4.87 -15.06
CA SER A 102 4.23 -5.16 -16.15
C SER A 102 4.92 -3.91 -16.68
N LYS A 103 4.21 -2.78 -16.81
CA LYS A 103 4.81 -1.49 -17.19
C LYS A 103 5.76 -0.95 -16.12
N THR A 104 5.45 -1.18 -14.83
CA THR A 104 6.37 -0.85 -13.73
C THR A 104 7.66 -1.65 -13.85
N VAL A 105 7.57 -2.96 -14.06
CA VAL A 105 8.73 -3.85 -14.27
C VAL A 105 9.57 -3.37 -15.44
N GLU A 106 8.94 -3.07 -16.58
CA GLU A 106 9.64 -2.56 -17.77
C GLU A 106 10.42 -1.27 -17.48
N LYS A 107 9.79 -0.30 -16.78
CA LYS A 107 10.39 0.99 -16.45
C LYS A 107 11.52 0.90 -15.44
N THR A 108 11.36 0.05 -14.44
CA THR A 108 12.26 -0.02 -13.26
C THR A 108 13.27 -1.14 -13.35
N LYS A 109 13.11 -2.05 -14.32
CA LYS A 109 13.89 -3.29 -14.46
C LYS A 109 13.84 -4.18 -13.22
N ALA A 110 12.73 -4.13 -12.47
CA ALA A 110 12.57 -4.85 -11.21
C ALA A 110 12.68 -6.37 -11.41
N GLU A 111 13.64 -6.99 -10.71
CA GLU A 111 13.85 -8.45 -10.62
C GLU A 111 13.27 -9.05 -9.34
N TYR A 112 12.73 -8.21 -8.46
CA TYR A 112 11.99 -8.63 -7.27
C TYR A 112 10.49 -8.74 -7.56
N SER A 113 9.77 -9.47 -6.70
CA SER A 113 8.34 -9.66 -6.89
C SER A 113 7.55 -8.37 -6.62
N ILE A 114 6.66 -8.05 -7.57
CA ILE A 114 5.67 -6.98 -7.45
C ILE A 114 4.29 -7.62 -7.43
N LEU A 115 3.56 -7.44 -6.34
CA LEU A 115 2.27 -8.09 -6.10
C LEU A 115 1.11 -7.21 -6.52
N TYR A 116 0.11 -7.82 -7.14
CA TYR A 116 -1.21 -7.25 -7.31
C TYR A 116 -2.03 -7.46 -6.04
N ASP A 117 -2.45 -6.37 -5.41
CA ASP A 117 -3.32 -6.42 -4.22
C ASP A 117 -4.79 -6.44 -4.62
N GLU A 118 -5.29 -7.60 -5.06
CA GLU A 118 -6.67 -7.77 -5.48
C GLU A 118 -7.65 -7.51 -4.32
N GLY A 119 -8.53 -6.51 -4.51
CA GLY A 119 -9.52 -6.10 -3.52
C GLY A 119 -8.93 -5.33 -2.34
N LEU A 120 -7.69 -4.82 -2.47
CA LEU A 120 -6.99 -4.00 -1.46
C LEU A 120 -6.80 -4.73 -0.12
N LYS A 121 -6.71 -6.04 -0.13
CA LYS A 121 -6.67 -6.87 1.09
C LYS A 121 -5.41 -6.61 1.92
N ILE A 122 -4.28 -6.47 1.24
CA ILE A 122 -3.00 -6.25 1.90
C ILE A 122 -2.92 -4.79 2.37
N MET A 123 -3.25 -3.83 1.51
CA MET A 123 -3.23 -2.42 1.85
C MET A 123 -4.12 -2.09 3.04
N LYS A 124 -5.33 -2.68 3.10
CA LYS A 124 -6.25 -2.53 4.25
C LYS A 124 -5.70 -3.16 5.52
N ALA A 125 -5.14 -4.38 5.43
CA ALA A 125 -4.56 -5.05 6.58
C ALA A 125 -3.33 -4.31 7.16
N TYR A 126 -2.60 -3.58 6.29
CA TYR A 126 -1.45 -2.76 6.66
C TYR A 126 -1.81 -1.29 6.95
N GLU A 127 -3.11 -0.95 6.90
CA GLU A 127 -3.64 0.38 7.20
C GLU A 127 -2.96 1.49 6.37
N VAL A 128 -2.70 1.19 5.08
CA VAL A 128 -2.03 2.14 4.18
C VAL A 128 -2.96 2.68 3.10
N ASP A 129 -4.15 2.10 2.90
CA ASP A 129 -5.07 2.49 1.84
C ASP A 129 -5.85 3.75 2.18
N PHE A 130 -6.09 4.56 1.16
CA PHE A 130 -7.02 5.69 1.24
C PHE A 130 -7.77 5.89 -0.07
N GLU A 131 -8.98 6.39 0.03
CA GLU A 131 -9.74 6.80 -1.13
C GLU A 131 -9.27 8.17 -1.62
N VAL A 132 -8.92 8.27 -2.91
CA VAL A 132 -8.45 9.53 -3.50
C VAL A 132 -9.63 10.50 -3.65
N PRO A 133 -9.56 11.72 -3.10
CA PRO A 133 -10.63 12.70 -3.20
C PRO A 133 -10.96 13.09 -4.64
N GLU A 134 -12.24 13.37 -4.94
CA GLU A 134 -12.74 13.66 -6.30
C GLU A 134 -12.00 14.83 -6.99
N ASN A 135 -11.63 15.87 -6.22
CA ASN A 135 -10.85 16.99 -6.76
C ASN A 135 -9.45 16.54 -7.21
N THR A 136 -8.87 15.54 -6.56
CA THR A 136 -7.59 14.95 -6.95
C THR A 136 -7.76 13.98 -8.12
N ILE A 137 -8.85 13.20 -8.16
CA ILE A 137 -9.21 12.37 -9.32
C ILE A 137 -9.32 13.22 -10.58
N THR A 138 -10.02 14.36 -10.50
CA THR A 138 -10.15 15.28 -11.63
C THR A 138 -8.78 15.80 -12.10
N ARG A 139 -7.88 16.16 -11.18
CA ARG A 139 -6.50 16.57 -11.54
C ARG A 139 -5.72 15.44 -12.21
N TYR A 140 -5.87 14.21 -11.73
CA TYR A 140 -5.22 13.04 -12.33
C TYR A 140 -5.73 12.78 -13.73
N ARG A 141 -7.05 12.81 -13.97
CA ARG A 141 -7.64 12.67 -15.32
C ARG A 141 -7.12 13.73 -16.29
N ASN A 142 -7.04 14.99 -15.85
CA ASN A 142 -6.48 16.09 -16.64
C ASN A 142 -4.99 15.89 -16.96
N ALA A 143 -4.26 15.16 -16.14
CA ALA A 143 -2.87 14.75 -16.37
C ALA A 143 -2.74 13.41 -17.11
N GLY A 144 -3.83 12.85 -17.63
CA GLY A 144 -3.84 11.56 -18.35
C GLY A 144 -3.77 10.33 -17.45
N ILE A 145 -4.01 10.47 -16.14
CA ILE A 145 -4.00 9.38 -15.17
C ILE A 145 -5.45 9.01 -14.82
N ASP A 146 -5.87 7.83 -15.24
CA ASP A 146 -7.18 7.25 -14.92
C ASP A 146 -6.99 6.11 -13.91
N LEU A 147 -7.31 6.38 -12.64
CA LEU A 147 -7.10 5.41 -11.55
C LEU A 147 -8.03 4.20 -11.67
N GLU A 148 -9.29 4.39 -12.07
CA GLU A 148 -10.24 3.28 -12.22
C GLU A 148 -9.80 2.34 -13.33
N LYS A 149 -9.30 2.89 -14.44
CA LYS A 149 -8.72 2.11 -15.53
C LYS A 149 -7.42 1.43 -15.10
N SER A 150 -6.60 2.11 -14.30
CA SER A 150 -5.31 1.60 -13.83
C SER A 150 -5.45 0.47 -12.82
N ASN A 151 -6.33 0.65 -11.85
CA ASN A 151 -6.51 -0.24 -10.71
C ASN A 151 -7.63 -1.28 -10.91
N GLY A 152 -8.50 -1.09 -11.92
CA GLY A 152 -9.63 -1.99 -12.18
C GLY A 152 -10.60 -2.04 -10.99
N GLY A 153 -10.89 -3.24 -10.49
CA GLY A 153 -11.80 -3.44 -9.36
C GLY A 153 -11.40 -2.75 -8.05
N ASN A 154 -10.13 -2.33 -7.94
CA ASN A 154 -9.64 -1.55 -6.79
C ASN A 154 -10.01 -0.05 -6.87
N GLY A 155 -10.53 0.40 -8.02
CA GLY A 155 -11.08 1.74 -8.18
C GLY A 155 -10.09 2.86 -7.90
N LYS A 156 -10.54 3.86 -7.16
CA LYS A 156 -9.80 5.08 -6.85
C LYS A 156 -8.99 5.05 -5.54
N TYR A 157 -8.68 3.85 -5.04
CA TYR A 157 -7.86 3.70 -3.85
C TYR A 157 -6.37 3.66 -4.18
N LEU A 158 -5.57 4.29 -3.34
CA LEU A 158 -4.11 4.30 -3.41
C LEU A 158 -3.53 4.02 -2.03
N PRO A 159 -2.29 3.49 -1.94
CA PRO A 159 -1.57 3.47 -0.68
C PRO A 159 -0.93 4.82 -0.37
N VAL A 160 -0.88 5.18 0.90
CA VAL A 160 0.17 6.04 1.41
C VAL A 160 1.49 5.31 1.17
N PRO A 161 2.50 5.96 0.56
CA PRO A 161 3.79 5.33 0.38
C PRO A 161 4.38 4.86 1.70
N ALA A 162 4.65 3.58 1.80
CA ALA A 162 5.17 2.97 3.01
C ALA A 162 6.23 1.92 2.70
N ILE A 163 7.22 1.80 3.59
CA ILE A 163 8.19 0.71 3.59
C ILE A 163 8.23 0.13 5.00
N TYR A 164 8.07 -1.18 5.08
CA TYR A 164 8.22 -1.94 6.32
C TYR A 164 9.36 -2.93 6.17
N ILE A 165 10.17 -3.10 7.23
CA ILE A 165 11.04 -4.26 7.37
C ILE A 165 10.41 -5.16 8.42
N ILE A 166 10.20 -6.41 8.03
CA ILE A 166 9.53 -7.43 8.83
C ILE A 166 10.57 -8.52 9.14
N ASP A 167 10.72 -8.87 10.42
CA ASP A 167 11.64 -9.90 10.86
C ASP A 167 11.07 -11.32 10.74
N LYS A 168 11.85 -12.33 11.13
CA LYS A 168 11.48 -13.76 11.09
C LYS A 168 10.31 -14.10 12.01
N GLU A 169 10.07 -13.31 13.03
CA GLU A 169 8.96 -13.42 13.97
C GLU A 169 7.70 -12.69 13.46
N SER A 170 7.70 -12.21 12.19
CA SER A 170 6.65 -11.40 11.60
C SER A 170 6.41 -10.09 12.37
N THR A 171 7.44 -9.49 12.95
CA THR A 171 7.36 -8.22 13.66
C THR A 171 7.89 -7.10 12.77
N VAL A 172 7.21 -5.95 12.74
CA VAL A 172 7.67 -4.74 12.07
C VAL A 172 8.83 -4.15 12.87
N ILE A 173 10.06 -4.18 12.32
CA ILE A 173 11.27 -3.66 12.96
C ILE A 173 11.72 -2.30 12.39
N TYR A 174 11.21 -1.93 11.23
CA TYR A 174 11.40 -0.61 10.62
C TYR A 174 10.12 -0.18 9.92
N ARG A 175 9.83 1.11 9.99
CA ARG A 175 8.67 1.74 9.38
C ARG A 175 9.08 3.06 8.73
N PHE A 176 8.81 3.19 7.44
CA PHE A 176 8.65 4.46 6.75
C PHE A 176 7.19 4.57 6.30
N PHE A 177 6.51 5.64 6.67
CA PHE A 177 5.12 5.91 6.27
C PHE A 177 4.99 7.41 6.10
N GLU A 178 4.71 7.89 4.89
CA GLU A 178 4.77 9.33 4.60
C GLU A 178 3.65 9.74 3.63
N PRO A 179 2.66 10.50 4.10
CA PRO A 179 1.57 11.01 3.26
C PRO A 179 2.03 11.92 2.11
N ASP A 180 3.13 12.65 2.27
CA ASP A 180 3.75 13.35 1.14
C ASP A 180 4.44 12.34 0.23
N TYR A 181 3.71 11.90 -0.80
CA TYR A 181 4.15 10.89 -1.76
C TYR A 181 5.45 11.21 -2.51
N ARG A 182 6.01 12.41 -2.36
CA ARG A 182 7.28 12.82 -2.96
C ARG A 182 8.48 12.45 -2.11
N LYS A 183 8.28 12.27 -0.81
CA LYS A 183 9.34 11.88 0.12
C LYS A 183 9.56 10.37 0.11
N ARG A 184 10.81 9.96 0.28
CA ARG A 184 11.25 8.57 0.33
C ARG A 184 12.45 8.42 1.25
N PRO A 185 12.61 7.27 1.91
CA PRO A 185 13.83 6.99 2.66
C PRO A 185 14.98 6.77 1.68
N SER A 186 16.19 6.94 2.15
CA SER A 186 17.37 6.53 1.38
C SER A 186 17.53 5.00 1.42
N VAL A 187 18.13 4.43 0.37
CA VAL A 187 18.50 3.00 0.39
C VAL A 187 19.43 2.68 1.55
N LEU A 188 20.35 3.59 1.87
CA LEU A 188 21.26 3.42 3.01
C LEU A 188 20.50 3.31 4.34
N GLU A 189 19.42 4.06 4.50
CA GLU A 189 18.56 3.97 5.69
C GLU A 189 17.88 2.59 5.78
N ILE A 190 17.36 2.07 4.67
CA ILE A 190 16.80 0.72 4.60
C ILE A 190 17.86 -0.32 4.97
N LEU A 191 19.04 -0.24 4.34
CA LEU A 191 20.15 -1.17 4.58
C LEU A 191 20.69 -1.15 6.03
N LYS A 192 20.63 -0.02 6.73
CA LYS A 192 21.00 0.09 8.14
C LYS A 192 20.05 -0.65 9.08
N ASN A 193 18.80 -0.84 8.67
CA ASN A 193 17.77 -1.51 9.46
C ASN A 193 17.62 -3.02 9.08
N LEU A 194 18.39 -3.48 8.10
CA LEU A 194 18.58 -4.89 7.77
C LEU A 194 19.76 -5.47 8.55
#